data_892fbcecc162b8a0d3b0185d60e691bd
#
_entry.id   892fbcecc162b8a0d3b0185d60e691bd
#
_cell.length_a   1.000
_cell.length_b   1.000
_cell.length_c   1.000
_cell.angle_alpha   90.00
_cell.angle_beta   90.00
_cell.angle_gamma   90.00
#
_symmetry.space_group_name_H-M   'P 1'
#
loop_
_entity.id
_entity.type
_entity.pdbx_description
1 polymer ?
#
loop_
_entity_poly.entity_id
_entity_poly.type
_entity_poly.pdbx_seq_one_letter_code
_entity_poly.pdbx_strand_id
1 'polypeptide(L)'
;DLKDIDQCLYGYKHFGKNMPVVLWLGNSQLHSINQIMANDQPAPALLHDMMLNSNYYVLTFSQANANLQEHLILLTYMVERFNINTLLLPVVFDDLRETGVRTSIMNFFNDFRVPPTSSDFVKSLISQGAKSAQFDEFTDDGSGSNSGALDLGGLDGTPQMITEEYLSNELSKLSKIWKMQGLMRGNLLIGLYKFRNYVFGISASTKRKIIPSRYAKNMEALSEILLLANSNNLDTLVYIPPLRDDYERPYDDSEYELFKTEVERITKVNNIRFSDIEGLVPNEIWGMKNSTTINPSNAEELDFMHFQGGGHELLANKIYSLIHEYEKDGNTL
;
A
#
# COMPACT_ATOMS: atom_id res chain seq x y z
N ASP A 1 -5.32 4.68 -8.73
CA ASP A 1 -5.32 5.45 -9.99
C ASP A 1 -5.56 6.93 -9.66
N LEU A 2 -4.84 7.87 -10.29
CA LEU A 2 -4.96 9.32 -10.02
C LEU A 2 -6.41 9.84 -10.18
N LYS A 3 -7.22 9.18 -11.00
CA LYS A 3 -8.65 9.48 -11.14
C LYS A 3 -9.43 9.22 -9.85
N ASP A 4 -9.01 8.25 -9.06
CA ASP A 4 -9.68 7.90 -7.80
C ASP A 4 -9.41 8.97 -6.72
N ILE A 5 -8.24 9.62 -6.77
CA ILE A 5 -7.91 10.71 -5.84
C ILE A 5 -8.79 11.93 -6.10
N ASP A 6 -9.02 12.29 -7.36
CA ASP A 6 -9.93 13.40 -7.69
C ASP A 6 -11.38 13.11 -7.22
N GLN A 7 -11.82 11.86 -7.30
CA GLN A 7 -13.10 11.44 -6.76
C GLN A 7 -13.13 11.50 -5.23
N CYS A 8 -12.08 11.05 -4.55
CA CYS A 8 -11.95 11.18 -3.09
C CYS A 8 -11.96 12.65 -2.65
N LEU A 9 -11.20 13.50 -3.35
CA LEU A 9 -11.18 14.95 -3.10
C LEU A 9 -12.55 15.60 -3.34
N TYR A 10 -13.24 15.18 -4.39
CA TYR A 10 -14.60 15.64 -4.67
C TYR A 10 -15.57 15.21 -3.58
N GLY A 11 -15.54 13.94 -3.19
CA GLY A 11 -16.37 13.40 -2.12
C GLY A 11 -16.16 14.14 -0.81
N TYR A 12 -14.91 14.32 -0.38
CA TYR A 12 -14.58 15.08 0.82
C TYR A 12 -15.09 16.53 0.75
N LYS A 13 -14.84 17.24 -0.35
CA LYS A 13 -15.27 18.64 -0.51
C LYS A 13 -16.79 18.82 -0.45
N HIS A 14 -17.55 17.84 -0.90
CA HIS A 14 -19.01 17.94 -0.99
C HIS A 14 -19.72 17.35 0.23
N PHE A 15 -19.19 16.30 0.81
CA PHE A 15 -19.84 15.54 1.89
C PHE A 15 -19.08 15.58 3.22
N GLY A 16 -17.76 15.69 3.18
CA GLY A 16 -16.90 15.56 4.36
C GLY A 16 -16.22 16.84 4.84
N LYS A 17 -16.39 17.99 4.15
CA LYS A 17 -15.58 19.21 4.35
C LYS A 17 -15.57 19.75 5.79
N ASN A 18 -16.63 19.52 6.55
CA ASN A 18 -16.78 20.00 7.93
C ASN A 18 -16.62 18.85 8.96
N MET A 19 -16.32 17.65 8.50
CA MET A 19 -16.16 16.49 9.36
C MET A 19 -14.66 16.29 9.66
N PRO A 20 -14.30 15.85 10.87
CA PRO A 20 -12.96 15.37 11.12
C PRO A 20 -12.66 14.14 10.25
N VAL A 21 -11.43 14.05 9.79
CA VAL A 21 -11.01 13.00 8.84
C VAL A 21 -10.23 11.92 9.58
N VAL A 22 -10.64 10.68 9.37
CA VAL A 22 -9.84 9.49 9.65
C VAL A 22 -9.08 9.16 8.36
N LEU A 23 -7.77 9.36 8.35
CA LEU A 23 -6.91 9.00 7.25
C LEU A 23 -6.38 7.58 7.45
N TRP A 24 -6.70 6.67 6.53
CA TRP A 24 -6.21 5.30 6.54
C TRP A 24 -5.23 5.08 5.39
N LEU A 25 -3.94 5.07 5.70
CA LEU A 25 -2.89 4.71 4.75
C LEU A 25 -2.70 3.19 4.77
N GLY A 26 -2.33 2.60 3.64
CA GLY A 26 -2.09 1.16 3.61
C GLY A 26 -1.69 0.60 2.25
N ASN A 27 -1.64 -0.71 2.18
CA ASN A 27 -1.28 -1.47 1.00
C ASN A 27 -2.49 -2.20 0.39
N SER A 28 -2.23 -3.21 -0.45
CA SER A 28 -3.28 -4.00 -1.13
C SER A 28 -4.24 -4.69 -0.17
N GLN A 29 -3.85 -5.03 1.05
CA GLN A 29 -4.73 -5.68 2.01
C GLN A 29 -5.99 -4.85 2.31
N LEU A 30 -5.93 -3.52 2.18
CA LEU A 30 -7.08 -2.66 2.43
C LEU A 30 -8.11 -2.65 1.29
N HIS A 31 -7.70 -2.93 0.05
CA HIS A 31 -8.59 -2.83 -1.11
C HIS A 31 -8.79 -4.15 -1.88
N SER A 32 -7.97 -5.15 -1.63
CA SER A 32 -8.06 -6.44 -2.35
C SER A 32 -8.81 -7.47 -1.51
N ILE A 33 -10.01 -7.83 -1.97
CA ILE A 33 -10.81 -8.91 -1.37
C ILE A 33 -10.51 -10.19 -2.13
N ASN A 34 -10.00 -11.21 -1.43
CA ASN A 34 -9.77 -12.51 -2.03
C ASN A 34 -11.10 -13.25 -2.24
N GLN A 35 -11.26 -13.88 -3.43
CA GLN A 35 -12.49 -14.62 -3.76
C GLN A 35 -13.77 -13.80 -3.51
N ILE A 36 -13.78 -12.56 -4.01
CA ILE A 36 -14.88 -11.60 -3.80
C ILE A 36 -16.25 -12.19 -4.13
N MET A 37 -17.20 -12.02 -3.24
CA MET A 37 -18.60 -12.42 -3.41
C MET A 37 -19.50 -11.21 -3.63
N ALA A 38 -20.73 -11.47 -4.06
CA ALA A 38 -21.71 -10.38 -4.22
C ALA A 38 -21.94 -9.67 -2.87
N ASN A 39 -21.85 -8.35 -2.87
CA ASN A 39 -21.99 -7.44 -1.72
C ASN A 39 -20.77 -7.40 -0.78
N ASP A 40 -19.68 -8.10 -1.04
CA ASP A 40 -18.45 -7.90 -0.28
C ASP A 40 -17.94 -6.47 -0.45
N GLN A 41 -17.51 -5.88 0.65
CA GLN A 41 -16.91 -4.56 0.67
C GLN A 41 -15.54 -4.60 1.36
N PRO A 42 -14.57 -3.78 0.91
CA PRO A 42 -13.28 -3.69 1.59
C PRO A 42 -13.43 -2.98 2.94
N ALA A 43 -12.55 -3.32 3.88
CA ALA A 43 -12.58 -2.80 5.24
C ALA A 43 -12.69 -1.26 5.34
N PRO A 44 -12.01 -0.46 4.49
CA PRO A 44 -12.18 0.99 4.52
C PRO A 44 -13.58 1.49 4.16
N ALA A 45 -14.28 0.82 3.25
CA ALA A 45 -15.67 1.19 2.91
C ALA A 45 -16.60 0.89 4.09
N LEU A 46 -16.45 -0.30 4.69
CA LEU A 46 -17.20 -0.68 5.89
C LEU A 46 -16.94 0.28 7.06
N LEU A 47 -15.67 0.63 7.30
CA LEU A 47 -15.31 1.59 8.34
C LEU A 47 -15.90 2.97 8.04
N HIS A 48 -15.90 3.40 6.77
CA HIS A 48 -16.49 4.68 6.36
C HIS A 48 -17.97 4.74 6.75
N ASP A 49 -18.74 3.69 6.42
CA ASP A 49 -20.17 3.64 6.74
C ASP A 49 -20.43 3.67 8.25
N MET A 50 -19.60 2.99 9.04
CA MET A 50 -19.70 3.03 10.51
C MET A 50 -19.34 4.40 11.08
N MET A 51 -18.27 5.03 10.60
CA MET A 51 -17.76 6.31 11.10
C MET A 51 -18.64 7.51 10.69
N LEU A 52 -19.37 7.44 9.57
CA LEU A 52 -20.35 8.46 9.19
C LEU A 52 -21.41 8.65 10.28
N ASN A 53 -21.84 7.58 10.96
CA ASN A 53 -22.78 7.66 12.07
C ASN A 53 -22.22 8.44 13.28
N SER A 54 -20.88 8.47 13.41
CA SER A 54 -20.16 9.24 14.44
C SER A 54 -19.68 10.60 13.95
N ASN A 55 -20.14 11.03 12.77
CA ASN A 55 -19.78 12.31 12.13
C ASN A 55 -18.30 12.43 11.74
N TYR A 56 -17.64 11.31 11.40
CA TYR A 56 -16.30 11.29 10.84
C TYR A 56 -16.32 10.92 9.37
N TYR A 57 -15.36 11.42 8.60
CA TYR A 57 -15.16 11.08 7.21
C TYR A 57 -13.88 10.24 7.04
N VAL A 58 -14.00 9.02 6.53
CA VAL A 58 -12.83 8.15 6.30
C VAL A 58 -12.28 8.38 4.91
N LEU A 59 -11.01 8.77 4.83
CA LEU A 59 -10.21 8.82 3.60
C LEU A 59 -9.19 7.68 3.62
N THR A 60 -9.13 6.92 2.55
CA THR A 60 -8.19 5.81 2.44
C THR A 60 -7.31 5.97 1.22
N PHE A 61 -6.00 5.82 1.44
CA PHE A 61 -5.01 5.73 0.38
C PHE A 61 -4.27 4.42 0.54
N SER A 62 -4.57 3.49 -0.35
CA SER A 62 -3.96 2.17 -0.36
C SER A 62 -3.43 1.85 -1.75
N GLN A 63 -2.23 1.30 -1.79
CA GLN A 63 -1.61 0.84 -3.03
C GLN A 63 -0.82 -0.43 -2.77
N ALA A 64 -0.84 -1.37 -3.72
CA ALA A 64 -0.09 -2.61 -3.60
C ALA A 64 1.38 -2.33 -3.27
N ASN A 65 1.92 -3.04 -2.27
CA ASN A 65 3.31 -2.92 -1.80
C ASN A 65 3.75 -1.48 -1.45
N ALA A 66 2.82 -0.64 -0.95
CA ALA A 66 3.16 0.71 -0.53
C ALA A 66 4.07 0.67 0.69
N ASN A 67 5.26 1.26 0.56
CA ASN A 67 6.24 1.32 1.64
C ASN A 67 6.07 2.57 2.53
N LEU A 68 6.75 2.61 3.66
CA LEU A 68 6.61 3.71 4.63
C LEU A 68 7.14 5.05 4.11
N GLN A 69 8.08 5.06 3.15
CA GLN A 69 8.54 6.30 2.52
C GLN A 69 7.43 6.91 1.67
N GLU A 70 6.64 6.07 0.97
CA GLU A 70 5.47 6.50 0.21
C GLU A 70 4.37 7.03 1.14
N HIS A 71 4.11 6.34 2.26
CA HIS A 71 3.15 6.81 3.27
C HIS A 71 3.57 8.14 3.90
N LEU A 72 4.85 8.34 4.15
CA LEU A 72 5.37 9.62 4.66
C LEU A 72 5.09 10.78 3.70
N ILE A 73 5.37 10.57 2.42
CA ILE A 73 5.12 11.59 1.38
C ILE A 73 3.62 11.89 1.27
N LEU A 74 2.78 10.84 1.25
CA LEU A 74 1.32 11.01 1.23
C LEU A 74 0.83 11.77 2.46
N LEU A 75 1.27 11.40 3.66
CA LEU A 75 0.88 12.09 4.89
C LEU A 75 1.31 13.56 4.87
N THR A 76 2.55 13.86 4.44
CA THR A 76 3.05 15.24 4.31
C THR A 76 2.15 16.09 3.41
N TYR A 77 1.64 15.51 2.34
CA TYR A 77 0.71 16.17 1.43
C TYR A 77 -0.68 16.36 2.07
N MET A 78 -1.16 15.33 2.78
CA MET A 78 -2.54 15.29 3.28
C MET A 78 -2.77 16.23 4.45
N VAL A 79 -1.81 16.36 5.37
CA VAL A 79 -1.94 17.26 6.54
C VAL A 79 -2.07 18.73 6.15
N GLU A 80 -1.58 19.12 4.98
CA GLU A 80 -1.71 20.47 4.45
C GLU A 80 -3.09 20.76 3.81
N ARG A 81 -3.86 19.73 3.51
CA ARG A 81 -5.07 19.85 2.69
C ARG A 81 -6.35 19.40 3.35
N PHE A 82 -6.24 18.54 4.35
CA PHE A 82 -7.38 17.95 5.02
C PHE A 82 -7.32 18.22 6.51
N ASN A 83 -8.47 18.37 7.13
CA ASN A 83 -8.59 18.41 8.58
C ASN A 83 -8.50 16.97 9.14
N ILE A 84 -7.28 16.41 9.12
CA ILE A 84 -7.06 15.06 9.64
C ILE A 84 -7.08 15.13 11.16
N ASN A 85 -7.87 14.25 11.74
CA ASN A 85 -7.97 14.07 13.19
C ASN A 85 -7.28 12.76 13.61
N THR A 86 -7.49 11.69 12.84
CA THR A 86 -6.99 10.36 13.15
C THR A 86 -6.17 9.81 11.99
N LEU A 87 -5.01 9.22 12.30
CA LEU A 87 -4.18 8.47 11.36
C LEU A 87 -4.19 6.99 11.71
N LEU A 88 -4.54 6.15 10.74
CA LEU A 88 -4.44 4.68 10.83
C LEU A 88 -3.30 4.22 9.90
N LEU A 89 -2.32 3.52 10.47
CA LEU A 89 -1.12 3.11 9.76
C LEU A 89 -0.81 1.63 10.00
N PRO A 90 -1.13 0.71 9.08
CA PRO A 90 -0.59 -0.64 9.08
C PRO A 90 0.91 -0.61 8.77
N VAL A 91 1.68 -1.44 9.47
CA VAL A 91 3.09 -1.65 9.16
C VAL A 91 3.29 -3.11 8.78
N VAL A 92 3.62 -3.35 7.53
CA VAL A 92 3.72 -4.68 6.92
C VAL A 92 5.18 -5.02 6.66
N PHE A 93 5.61 -6.21 7.07
CA PHE A 93 7.00 -6.64 6.92
C PHE A 93 7.50 -6.61 5.47
N ASP A 94 6.67 -7.08 4.53
CA ASP A 94 7.04 -7.10 3.11
C ASP A 94 7.25 -5.69 2.53
N ASP A 95 6.44 -4.73 2.96
CA ASP A 95 6.53 -3.34 2.46
C ASP A 95 7.87 -2.68 2.86
N LEU A 96 8.50 -3.15 3.95
CA LEU A 96 9.82 -2.67 4.39
C LEU A 96 10.98 -3.19 3.51
N ARG A 97 10.71 -4.12 2.60
CA ARG A 97 11.66 -4.62 1.62
C ARG A 97 11.68 -3.77 0.35
N GLU A 98 10.71 -2.88 0.19
CA GLU A 98 10.65 -1.88 -0.88
C GLU A 98 11.40 -0.61 -0.49
N THR A 99 11.74 0.24 -1.46
CA THR A 99 12.42 1.52 -1.21
C THR A 99 12.12 2.54 -2.30
N GLY A 100 12.18 3.81 -1.94
CA GLY A 100 11.90 4.93 -2.82
C GLY A 100 10.40 5.18 -2.99
N VAL A 101 10.07 6.20 -3.76
CA VAL A 101 8.70 6.65 -4.01
C VAL A 101 8.39 6.43 -5.49
N ARG A 102 7.28 5.77 -5.80
CA ARG A 102 6.92 5.46 -7.20
C ARG A 102 6.44 6.69 -7.97
N THR A 103 6.59 6.63 -9.29
CA THR A 103 6.27 7.74 -10.21
C THR A 103 4.83 8.21 -10.08
N SER A 104 3.88 7.31 -9.90
CA SER A 104 2.46 7.66 -9.73
C SER A 104 2.21 8.56 -8.51
N ILE A 105 2.92 8.31 -7.41
CA ILE A 105 2.86 9.16 -6.21
C ILE A 105 3.61 10.48 -6.46
N MET A 106 4.79 10.43 -7.08
CA MET A 106 5.56 11.65 -7.36
C MET A 106 4.85 12.60 -8.32
N ASN A 107 4.21 12.08 -9.37
CA ASN A 107 3.45 12.88 -10.33
C ASN A 107 2.24 13.56 -9.68
N PHE A 108 1.67 12.96 -8.65
CA PHE A 108 0.60 13.56 -7.86
C PHE A 108 1.05 14.85 -7.15
N PHE A 109 2.35 14.97 -6.88
CA PHE A 109 2.94 16.12 -6.17
C PHE A 109 3.57 17.16 -7.09
N ASN A 110 3.48 17.05 -8.42
CA ASN A 110 4.09 17.99 -9.35
C ASN A 110 3.75 19.47 -9.07
N ASP A 111 2.55 19.72 -8.54
CA ASP A 111 2.10 21.06 -8.10
C ASP A 111 2.28 21.30 -6.59
N PHE A 112 2.82 20.31 -5.86
CA PHE A 112 2.98 20.42 -4.42
C PHE A 112 4.33 21.03 -4.07
N ARG A 113 4.28 22.16 -3.42
CA ARG A 113 5.48 22.73 -2.78
C ARG A 113 5.66 22.08 -1.43
N VAL A 114 6.76 21.36 -1.27
CA VAL A 114 7.17 20.77 0.01
C VAL A 114 7.16 21.86 1.07
N PRO A 115 6.45 21.69 2.19
CA PRO A 115 6.48 22.66 3.26
C PRO A 115 7.91 22.95 3.71
N PRO A 116 8.31 24.20 3.93
CA PRO A 116 9.65 24.53 4.42
C PRO A 116 10.01 23.83 5.74
N THR A 117 8.98 23.54 6.54
CA THR A 117 9.06 22.82 7.82
C THR A 117 9.28 21.32 7.70
N SER A 118 9.21 20.76 6.48
CA SER A 118 9.45 19.33 6.25
C SER A 118 10.89 18.96 6.64
N SER A 119 11.03 17.73 7.16
CA SER A 119 12.35 17.20 7.54
C SER A 119 13.28 17.08 6.33
N ASP A 120 14.57 17.00 6.61
CA ASP A 120 15.57 16.80 5.55
C ASP A 120 15.42 15.43 4.88
N PHE A 121 14.88 14.44 5.61
CA PHE A 121 14.55 13.14 5.05
C PHE A 121 13.46 13.24 3.98
N VAL A 122 12.34 13.92 4.27
CA VAL A 122 11.28 14.19 3.29
C VAL A 122 11.81 14.94 2.07
N LYS A 123 12.60 16.00 2.28
CA LYS A 123 13.24 16.76 1.21
C LYS A 123 14.14 15.87 0.35
N SER A 124 14.90 14.97 0.97
CA SER A 124 15.77 14.04 0.25
C SER A 124 14.99 13.03 -0.59
N LEU A 125 13.88 12.49 -0.06
CA LEU A 125 13.01 11.57 -0.82
C LEU A 125 12.45 12.24 -2.08
N ILE A 126 11.99 13.47 -1.95
CA ILE A 126 11.44 14.23 -3.08
C ILE A 126 12.53 14.59 -4.09
N SER A 127 13.74 14.99 -3.62
CA SER A 127 14.85 15.33 -4.49
C SER A 127 15.46 14.15 -5.24
N GLN A 128 15.35 12.94 -4.71
CA GLN A 128 15.76 11.72 -5.39
C GLN A 128 14.86 11.39 -6.58
N GLY A 129 13.68 11.99 -6.65
CA GLY A 129 12.68 11.72 -7.67
C GLY A 129 12.03 10.35 -7.54
N ALA A 130 11.21 10.00 -8.52
CA ALA A 130 10.55 8.71 -8.56
C ALA A 130 11.54 7.57 -8.72
N LYS A 131 11.31 6.46 -8.02
CA LYS A 131 12.03 5.22 -8.33
C LYS A 131 11.71 4.81 -9.76
N SER A 132 12.74 4.42 -10.52
CA SER A 132 12.53 3.76 -11.80
C SER A 132 11.67 2.53 -11.54
N ALA A 133 10.65 2.29 -12.38
CA ALA A 133 9.84 1.09 -12.31
C ALA A 133 10.77 -0.13 -12.31
N GLN A 134 10.96 -0.73 -11.15
CA GLN A 134 11.68 -1.99 -11.04
C GLN A 134 10.71 -3.10 -11.37
N PHE A 135 11.24 -4.22 -11.85
CA PHE A 135 10.51 -5.44 -12.22
C PHE A 135 9.61 -6.00 -11.09
N ASP A 136 9.72 -5.46 -9.89
CA ASP A 136 9.02 -5.88 -8.69
C ASP A 136 7.54 -5.45 -8.64
N GLU A 137 7.07 -4.57 -9.55
CA GLU A 137 5.64 -4.21 -9.66
C GLU A 137 4.75 -5.33 -10.24
N PHE A 138 5.33 -6.46 -10.65
CA PHE A 138 4.59 -7.64 -11.07
C PHE A 138 4.26 -8.59 -9.90
N THR A 139 4.25 -8.10 -8.67
CA THR A 139 3.78 -8.87 -7.54
C THR A 139 2.25 -8.79 -7.46
N ASP A 140 1.64 -9.83 -7.82
CA ASP A 140 0.82 -10.68 -6.99
C ASP A 140 -0.62 -10.32 -6.68
N ASP A 141 -1.23 -9.36 -7.32
CA ASP A 141 -2.69 -9.36 -7.36
C ASP A 141 -3.15 -9.88 -8.72
N GLY A 142 -3.67 -11.10 -8.72
CA GLY A 142 -4.29 -11.73 -9.87
C GLY A 142 -5.54 -10.99 -10.40
N SER A 143 -5.76 -9.76 -9.97
CA SER A 143 -6.71 -8.83 -10.56
C SER A 143 -6.03 -8.17 -11.75
N GLY A 144 -6.20 -8.76 -12.95
CA GLY A 144 -5.81 -8.15 -14.20
C GLY A 144 -6.50 -6.82 -14.43
N SER A 145 -6.12 -5.80 -13.69
CA SER A 145 -6.39 -4.43 -14.09
C SER A 145 -5.44 -4.10 -15.24
N ASN A 146 -6.00 -3.85 -16.42
CA ASN A 146 -5.35 -3.54 -17.69
C ASN A 146 -4.57 -2.20 -17.67
N SER A 147 -3.70 -1.99 -16.71
CA SER A 147 -2.77 -0.85 -16.68
C SER A 147 -1.33 -1.31 -16.86
N GLY A 148 -1.10 -2.24 -17.79
CA GLY A 148 0.24 -2.63 -18.23
C GLY A 148 0.88 -1.62 -19.16
N ALA A 149 0.86 -0.35 -18.84
CA ALA A 149 1.80 0.60 -19.37
C ALA A 149 3.07 0.47 -18.54
N LEU A 150 4.12 -0.12 -19.11
CA LEU A 150 5.47 0.05 -18.63
C LEU A 150 5.74 1.57 -18.57
N ASP A 151 5.57 2.14 -17.38
CA ASP A 151 6.05 3.48 -17.12
C ASP A 151 7.58 3.38 -17.05
N LEU A 152 8.20 3.62 -18.18
CA LEU A 152 9.64 3.85 -18.30
C LEU A 152 9.94 5.24 -17.72
N GLY A 153 9.61 5.41 -16.42
CA GLY A 153 9.74 6.66 -15.71
C GLY A 153 11.12 7.26 -15.83
N GLY A 154 11.17 8.51 -16.21
CA GLY A 154 12.32 9.36 -16.05
C GLY A 154 12.99 9.87 -17.32
N LEU A 155 12.38 9.74 -18.48
CA LEU A 155 12.93 10.31 -19.74
C LEU A 155 11.93 11.26 -20.42
N ASP A 156 11.24 12.09 -19.64
CA ASP A 156 10.37 13.13 -20.19
C ASP A 156 11.19 14.03 -21.14
N GLY A 157 10.84 13.98 -22.42
CA GLY A 157 11.35 14.89 -23.43
C GLY A 157 12.66 14.51 -24.11
N THR A 158 13.19 13.29 -23.96
CA THR A 158 14.34 12.89 -24.77
C THR A 158 13.93 12.65 -26.23
N PRO A 159 14.79 13.02 -27.24
CA PRO A 159 14.53 12.75 -28.65
C PRO A 159 14.20 11.27 -28.93
N GLN A 160 14.75 10.36 -28.14
CA GLN A 160 14.49 8.92 -28.24
C GLN A 160 13.05 8.57 -27.89
N MET A 161 12.52 9.11 -26.80
CA MET A 161 11.15 8.86 -26.34
C MET A 161 10.10 9.41 -27.31
N ILE A 162 10.33 10.62 -27.82
CA ILE A 162 9.47 11.23 -28.84
C ILE A 162 9.47 10.37 -30.12
N THR A 163 10.63 9.83 -30.48
CA THR A 163 10.78 8.97 -31.66
C THR A 163 10.11 7.61 -31.45
N GLU A 164 10.24 7.02 -30.27
CA GLU A 164 9.61 5.74 -29.92
C GLU A 164 8.08 5.87 -29.84
N GLU A 165 7.56 6.94 -29.26
CA GLU A 165 6.12 7.23 -29.21
C GLU A 165 5.55 7.46 -30.60
N TYR A 166 6.21 8.26 -31.43
CA TYR A 166 5.81 8.48 -32.80
C TYR A 166 5.81 7.18 -33.63
N LEU A 167 6.90 6.40 -33.56
CA LEU A 167 7.00 5.11 -34.26
C LEU A 167 5.96 4.11 -33.75
N SER A 168 5.71 4.04 -32.44
CA SER A 168 4.70 3.17 -31.84
C SER A 168 3.30 3.54 -32.33
N ASN A 169 2.98 4.82 -32.40
CA ASN A 169 1.70 5.32 -32.88
C ASN A 169 1.50 5.02 -34.38
N GLU A 170 2.51 5.24 -35.20
CA GLU A 170 2.42 4.95 -36.64
C GLU A 170 2.35 3.44 -36.94
N LEU A 171 3.16 2.63 -36.24
CA LEU A 171 3.13 1.17 -36.41
C LEU A 171 1.85 0.54 -35.86
N SER A 172 1.22 1.12 -34.84
CA SER A 172 -0.06 0.68 -34.31
C SER A 172 -1.21 0.86 -35.30
N LYS A 173 -1.09 1.83 -36.23
CA LYS A 173 -2.04 2.04 -37.33
C LYS A 173 -1.90 0.97 -38.40
N LEU A 174 -0.71 0.44 -38.58
CA LEU A 174 -0.37 -0.49 -39.68
C LEU A 174 -0.51 -1.97 -39.29
N SER A 175 -0.40 -2.31 -37.99
CA SER A 175 -0.41 -3.71 -37.53
C SER A 175 -1.17 -3.91 -36.23
N LYS A 176 -2.14 -4.86 -36.26
CA LYS A 176 -2.85 -5.32 -35.04
C LYS A 176 -1.88 -5.93 -34.03
N ILE A 177 -0.82 -6.58 -34.46
CA ILE A 177 0.19 -7.20 -33.60
C ILE A 177 0.96 -6.10 -32.86
N TRP A 178 1.30 -4.99 -33.50
CA TRP A 178 1.97 -3.87 -32.87
C TRP A 178 1.08 -3.20 -31.82
N LYS A 179 -0.21 -3.10 -32.10
CA LYS A 179 -1.22 -2.57 -31.16
C LYS A 179 -1.35 -3.43 -29.89
N MET A 180 -1.03 -4.72 -29.99
CA MET A 180 -1.06 -5.67 -28.89
C MET A 180 0.31 -5.82 -28.17
N GLN A 181 1.34 -5.08 -28.61
CA GLN A 181 2.71 -5.27 -28.07
C GLN A 181 2.80 -5.06 -26.55
N GLY A 182 2.03 -4.14 -25.98
CA GLY A 182 1.97 -3.91 -24.54
C GLY A 182 1.46 -5.13 -23.79
N LEU A 183 0.35 -5.71 -24.23
CA LEU A 183 -0.21 -6.95 -23.67
C LEU A 183 0.74 -8.14 -23.86
N MET A 184 1.36 -8.25 -25.05
CA MET A 184 2.33 -9.32 -25.33
C MET A 184 3.58 -9.19 -24.46
N ARG A 185 4.09 -7.98 -24.25
CA ARG A 185 5.22 -7.72 -23.34
C ARG A 185 4.85 -8.06 -21.90
N GLY A 186 3.67 -7.64 -21.43
CA GLY A 186 3.17 -7.97 -20.08
C GLY A 186 3.09 -9.48 -19.87
N ASN A 187 2.45 -10.21 -20.78
CA ASN A 187 2.34 -11.67 -20.71
C ASN A 187 3.72 -12.38 -20.79
N LEU A 188 4.64 -11.85 -21.61
CA LEU A 188 5.99 -12.40 -21.71
C LEU A 188 6.75 -12.16 -20.40
N LEU A 189 6.66 -10.98 -19.82
CA LEU A 189 7.33 -10.66 -18.55
C LEU A 189 6.77 -11.48 -17.38
N ILE A 190 5.44 -11.64 -17.30
CA ILE A 190 4.80 -12.54 -16.33
C ILE A 190 5.29 -13.98 -16.55
N GLY A 191 5.36 -14.44 -17.79
CA GLY A 191 5.90 -15.76 -18.14
C GLY A 191 7.35 -15.93 -17.71
N LEU A 192 8.20 -14.94 -17.95
CA LEU A 192 9.60 -14.94 -17.53
C LEU A 192 9.74 -14.88 -16.01
N TYR A 193 8.90 -14.12 -15.32
CA TYR A 193 8.86 -14.07 -13.86
C TYR A 193 8.49 -15.44 -13.27
N LYS A 194 7.40 -16.05 -13.75
CA LYS A 194 6.99 -17.40 -13.35
C LYS A 194 8.07 -18.46 -13.65
N PHE A 195 8.72 -18.36 -14.81
CA PHE A 195 9.82 -19.23 -15.19
C PHE A 195 11.04 -19.06 -14.26
N ARG A 196 11.40 -17.81 -13.95
CA ARG A 196 12.45 -17.52 -12.95
C ARG A 196 12.10 -18.17 -11.62
N ASN A 197 10.89 -17.96 -11.12
CA ASN A 197 10.46 -18.53 -9.83
C ASN A 197 10.51 -20.06 -9.84
N TYR A 198 10.11 -20.69 -10.93
CA TYR A 198 10.21 -22.13 -11.12
C TYR A 198 11.67 -22.61 -11.06
N VAL A 199 12.58 -21.97 -11.80
CA VAL A 199 14.00 -22.34 -11.84
C VAL A 199 14.68 -22.18 -10.47
N PHE A 200 14.33 -21.14 -9.72
CA PHE A 200 14.91 -20.85 -8.41
C PHE A 200 14.11 -21.44 -7.23
N GLY A 201 13.05 -22.20 -7.49
CA GLY A 201 12.20 -22.78 -6.45
C GLY A 201 11.52 -21.76 -5.56
N ILE A 202 11.24 -20.56 -6.09
CA ILE A 202 10.57 -19.49 -5.35
C ILE A 202 9.06 -19.75 -5.37
N SER A 203 8.45 -19.80 -4.19
CA SER A 203 7.01 -20.00 -3.97
C SER A 203 6.47 -18.98 -2.96
N ALA A 204 5.15 -18.97 -2.74
CA ALA A 204 4.52 -18.13 -1.72
C ALA A 204 5.09 -18.37 -0.31
N SER A 205 5.53 -19.61 -0.01
CA SER A 205 6.13 -20.00 1.29
C SER A 205 7.65 -19.78 1.35
N THR A 206 8.28 -19.25 0.29
CA THR A 206 9.73 -18.99 0.32
C THR A 206 10.06 -17.92 1.36
N LYS A 207 10.97 -18.25 2.30
CA LYS A 207 11.38 -17.35 3.38
C LYS A 207 11.98 -16.05 2.84
N ARG A 208 11.37 -14.96 3.17
CA ARG A 208 11.81 -13.59 2.80
C ARG A 208 12.56 -12.99 3.98
N LYS A 209 13.74 -12.45 3.71
CA LYS A 209 14.61 -11.84 4.71
C LYS A 209 14.57 -10.32 4.63
N ILE A 210 14.92 -9.67 5.72
CA ILE A 210 15.19 -8.24 5.76
C ILE A 210 16.29 -7.88 4.74
N ILE A 211 16.08 -6.77 4.03
CA ILE A 211 17.11 -6.11 3.23
C ILE A 211 17.58 -4.90 4.06
N PRO A 212 18.74 -4.97 4.72
CA PRO A 212 19.08 -4.04 5.81
C PRO A 212 18.99 -2.56 5.44
N SER A 213 19.46 -2.19 4.24
CA SER A 213 19.44 -0.80 3.79
C SER A 213 18.03 -0.27 3.50
N ARG A 214 17.13 -1.11 3.00
CA ARG A 214 15.73 -0.76 2.73
C ARG A 214 14.93 -0.69 4.03
N TYR A 215 15.13 -1.69 4.88
CA TYR A 215 14.53 -1.75 6.20
C TYR A 215 14.87 -0.50 7.03
N ALA A 216 16.14 -0.13 7.12
CA ALA A 216 16.57 1.05 7.88
C ALA A 216 15.89 2.34 7.38
N LYS A 217 15.81 2.54 6.06
CA LYS A 217 15.12 3.70 5.47
C LYS A 217 13.62 3.71 5.79
N ASN A 218 12.97 2.56 5.79
CA ASN A 218 11.55 2.48 6.12
C ASN A 218 11.29 2.71 7.61
N MET A 219 12.16 2.22 8.49
CA MET A 219 12.05 2.49 9.94
C MET A 219 12.34 3.96 10.27
N GLU A 220 13.24 4.61 9.53
CA GLU A 220 13.44 6.07 9.58
C GLU A 220 12.17 6.79 9.11
N ALA A 221 11.56 6.36 7.99
CA ALA A 221 10.28 6.90 7.51
C ALA A 221 9.14 6.71 8.52
N LEU A 222 9.08 5.56 9.22
CA LEU A 222 8.12 5.36 10.32
C LEU A 222 8.31 6.42 11.40
N SER A 223 9.53 6.63 11.85
CA SER A 223 9.83 7.65 12.88
C SER A 223 9.42 9.05 12.43
N GLU A 224 9.68 9.42 11.17
CA GLU A 224 9.27 10.70 10.59
C GLU A 224 7.74 10.84 10.47
N ILE A 225 7.03 9.76 10.11
CA ILE A 225 5.55 9.73 10.10
C ILE A 225 5.02 10.06 11.49
N LEU A 226 5.55 9.42 12.54
CA LEU A 226 5.08 9.62 13.91
C LEU A 226 5.40 11.02 14.43
N LEU A 227 6.56 11.57 14.09
CA LEU A 227 6.91 12.96 14.41
C LEU A 227 5.97 13.94 13.69
N LEU A 228 5.69 13.71 12.43
CA LEU A 228 4.76 14.55 11.66
C LEU A 228 3.33 14.45 12.23
N ALA A 229 2.88 13.25 12.59
CA ALA A 229 1.58 13.03 13.20
C ALA A 229 1.47 13.78 14.55
N ASN A 230 2.47 13.65 15.42
CA ASN A 230 2.51 14.37 16.70
C ASN A 230 2.53 15.88 16.52
N SER A 231 3.31 16.40 15.56
CA SER A 231 3.39 17.86 15.31
C SER A 231 2.08 18.45 14.80
N ASN A 232 1.21 17.61 14.21
CA ASN A 232 -0.13 17.96 13.74
C ASN A 232 -1.24 17.53 14.72
N ASN A 233 -0.91 17.03 15.91
CA ASN A 233 -1.83 16.55 16.93
C ASN A 233 -2.79 15.47 16.41
N LEU A 234 -2.31 14.55 15.56
CA LEU A 234 -3.11 13.47 15.05
C LEU A 234 -3.25 12.36 16.10
N ASP A 235 -4.49 11.93 16.36
CA ASP A 235 -4.70 10.66 17.07
C ASP A 235 -4.24 9.52 16.16
N THR A 236 -3.12 8.88 16.52
CA THR A 236 -2.46 7.92 15.62
C THR A 236 -2.53 6.51 16.19
N LEU A 237 -2.99 5.57 15.36
CA LEU A 237 -2.95 4.14 15.60
C LEU A 237 -2.02 3.48 14.59
N VAL A 238 -0.91 2.93 15.06
CA VAL A 238 -0.04 2.03 14.30
C VAL A 238 -0.41 0.60 14.64
N TYR A 239 -0.48 -0.28 13.64
CA TYR A 239 -0.81 -1.67 13.92
C TYR A 239 -0.08 -2.65 12.99
N ILE A 240 0.18 -3.86 13.51
CA ILE A 240 0.57 -5.01 12.69
C ILE A 240 -0.71 -5.62 12.14
N PRO A 241 -0.90 -5.67 10.82
CA PRO A 241 -2.14 -6.15 10.22
C PRO A 241 -2.25 -7.68 10.25
N PRO A 242 -3.46 -8.23 9.97
CA PRO A 242 -3.67 -9.67 9.92
C PRO A 242 -2.71 -10.36 8.95
N LEU A 243 -2.19 -11.49 9.38
CA LEU A 243 -1.34 -12.39 8.60
C LEU A 243 -1.83 -13.82 8.81
N ARG A 244 -1.88 -14.59 7.72
CA ARG A 244 -2.29 -16.00 7.77
C ARG A 244 -1.30 -16.84 8.57
N ASP A 245 -1.77 -17.66 9.50
CA ASP A 245 -0.96 -18.42 10.47
C ASP A 245 -1.16 -19.94 10.47
N ASP A 246 -2.10 -20.49 9.66
CA ASP A 246 -2.31 -21.94 9.51
C ASP A 246 -1.19 -22.66 8.73
N TYR A 247 -0.25 -21.89 8.18
CA TYR A 247 0.94 -22.37 7.49
C TYR A 247 2.18 -21.62 7.96
N GLU A 248 3.33 -22.20 7.67
CA GLU A 248 4.61 -21.56 7.96
C GLU A 248 4.69 -20.19 7.25
N ARG A 249 4.92 -19.13 8.04
CA ARG A 249 5.02 -17.76 7.52
C ARG A 249 6.12 -17.65 6.46
N PRO A 250 5.93 -16.84 5.41
CA PRO A 250 6.95 -16.63 4.38
C PRO A 250 8.08 -15.69 4.86
N TYR A 251 8.36 -15.63 6.15
CA TYR A 251 9.36 -14.78 6.77
C TYR A 251 10.30 -15.60 7.65
N ASP A 252 11.52 -15.10 7.87
CA ASP A 252 12.36 -15.60 8.94
C ASP A 252 11.74 -15.19 10.28
N ASP A 253 11.45 -16.16 11.15
CA ASP A 253 10.70 -15.91 12.38
C ASP A 253 11.42 -14.95 13.33
N SER A 254 12.76 -15.04 13.40
CA SER A 254 13.56 -14.17 14.26
C SER A 254 13.58 -12.72 13.75
N GLU A 255 13.66 -12.52 12.44
CA GLU A 255 13.62 -11.21 11.82
C GLU A 255 12.22 -10.60 11.93
N TYR A 256 11.17 -11.42 11.80
CA TYR A 256 9.78 -10.95 11.92
C TYR A 256 9.42 -10.53 13.35
N GLU A 257 9.83 -11.27 14.37
CA GLU A 257 9.61 -10.88 15.77
C GLU A 257 10.44 -9.65 16.15
N LEU A 258 11.68 -9.54 15.63
CA LEU A 258 12.48 -8.32 15.79
C LEU A 258 11.77 -7.11 15.19
N PHE A 259 11.23 -7.24 14.00
CA PHE A 259 10.46 -6.20 13.32
C PHE A 259 9.26 -5.72 14.18
N LYS A 260 8.42 -6.63 14.68
CA LYS A 260 7.27 -6.28 15.54
C LYS A 260 7.73 -5.53 16.80
N THR A 261 8.75 -6.05 17.46
CA THR A 261 9.34 -5.43 18.65
C THR A 261 9.86 -4.02 18.36
N GLU A 262 10.49 -3.82 17.22
CA GLU A 262 11.04 -2.51 16.84
C GLU A 262 9.93 -1.50 16.49
N VAL A 263 8.87 -1.92 15.78
CA VAL A 263 7.69 -1.09 15.54
C VAL A 263 7.04 -0.67 16.85
N GLU A 264 6.79 -1.62 17.75
CA GLU A 264 6.25 -1.33 19.09
C GLU A 264 7.14 -0.35 19.88
N ARG A 265 8.46 -0.56 19.87
CA ARG A 265 9.41 0.34 20.54
C ARG A 265 9.35 1.75 19.99
N ILE A 266 9.31 1.92 18.66
CA ILE A 266 9.27 3.25 18.03
C ILE A 266 7.96 3.96 18.36
N THR A 267 6.83 3.25 18.29
CA THR A 267 5.52 3.82 18.65
C THR A 267 5.48 4.24 20.12
N LYS A 268 5.98 3.41 21.02
CA LYS A 268 6.04 3.70 22.45
C LYS A 268 6.91 4.93 22.77
N VAL A 269 8.08 5.05 22.13
CA VAL A 269 8.97 6.22 22.32
C VAL A 269 8.29 7.52 21.86
N ASN A 270 7.46 7.46 20.83
CA ASN A 270 6.72 8.60 20.32
C ASN A 270 5.35 8.80 21.00
N ASN A 271 5.02 8.03 22.03
CA ASN A 271 3.72 8.06 22.72
C ASN A 271 2.52 7.84 21.77
N ILE A 272 2.69 6.92 20.81
CA ILE A 272 1.70 6.57 19.80
C ILE A 272 1.08 5.22 20.16
N ARG A 273 -0.23 5.07 19.91
CA ARG A 273 -0.95 3.80 20.11
C ARG A 273 -0.45 2.72 19.17
N PHE A 274 -0.25 1.53 19.70
CA PHE A 274 0.14 0.34 18.94
C PHE A 274 -0.83 -0.81 19.20
N SER A 275 -1.13 -1.58 18.17
CA SER A 275 -1.91 -2.82 18.29
C SER A 275 -1.35 -3.90 17.37
N ASP A 276 -1.07 -5.07 17.92
CA ASP A 276 -0.81 -6.26 17.11
C ASP A 276 -2.13 -6.99 16.91
N ILE A 277 -2.62 -7.00 15.67
CA ILE A 277 -3.86 -7.69 15.27
C ILE A 277 -3.60 -8.80 14.27
N GLU A 278 -2.37 -9.33 14.26
CA GLU A 278 -1.92 -10.36 13.32
C GLU A 278 -2.89 -11.56 13.28
N GLY A 279 -3.32 -12.07 14.43
CA GLY A 279 -4.23 -13.21 14.54
C GLY A 279 -5.73 -12.87 14.43
N LEU A 280 -6.11 -11.69 13.92
CA LEU A 280 -7.51 -11.26 13.88
C LEU A 280 -8.39 -12.11 12.97
N VAL A 281 -7.85 -12.55 11.83
CA VAL A 281 -8.60 -13.21 10.76
C VAL A 281 -8.47 -14.72 10.89
N PRO A 282 -9.57 -15.47 11.15
CA PRO A 282 -9.52 -16.93 11.22
C PRO A 282 -9.12 -17.57 9.90
N ASN A 283 -8.54 -18.76 10.00
CA ASN A 283 -7.93 -19.45 8.86
C ASN A 283 -8.91 -19.79 7.73
N GLU A 284 -10.18 -20.00 8.05
CA GLU A 284 -11.24 -20.39 7.12
C GLU A 284 -11.63 -19.29 6.13
N ILE A 285 -11.30 -18.03 6.45
CA ILE A 285 -11.66 -16.88 5.62
C ILE A 285 -10.45 -16.22 4.95
N TRP A 286 -9.33 -16.92 4.92
CA TRP A 286 -8.25 -16.62 3.99
C TRP A 286 -8.52 -17.25 2.63
N GLY A 287 -7.96 -16.66 1.58
CA GLY A 287 -8.16 -17.14 0.22
C GLY A 287 -6.97 -17.86 -0.37
N MET A 288 -7.12 -18.17 -1.64
CA MET A 288 -6.07 -18.70 -2.51
C MET A 288 -5.77 -17.66 -3.58
N LYS A 289 -4.55 -17.65 -4.10
CA LYS A 289 -4.13 -16.80 -5.20
C LYS A 289 -3.58 -17.64 -6.35
N ASN A 290 -3.50 -17.06 -7.53
CA ASN A 290 -2.87 -17.71 -8.68
C ASN A 290 -1.41 -18.01 -8.38
N SER A 291 -0.97 -19.20 -8.79
CA SER A 291 0.42 -19.62 -8.60
C SER A 291 1.41 -18.62 -9.20
N THR A 292 2.42 -18.28 -8.41
CA THR A 292 3.55 -17.44 -8.81
C THR A 292 4.59 -18.22 -9.62
N THR A 293 4.38 -19.53 -9.84
CA THR A 293 5.28 -20.40 -10.61
C THR A 293 4.58 -21.02 -11.83
N ILE A 294 5.36 -21.58 -12.77
CA ILE A 294 4.85 -22.31 -13.96
C ILE A 294 4.50 -23.77 -13.63
N ASN A 295 4.42 -24.15 -12.37
CA ASN A 295 4.17 -25.55 -12.05
C ASN A 295 2.74 -25.96 -12.42
N PRO A 296 2.55 -26.91 -13.38
CA PRO A 296 1.20 -27.33 -13.83
C PRO A 296 0.38 -28.02 -12.73
N SER A 297 1.04 -28.55 -11.69
CA SER A 297 0.38 -29.24 -10.58
C SER A 297 -0.20 -28.31 -9.53
N ASN A 298 0.21 -27.02 -9.50
CA ASN A 298 -0.27 -26.03 -8.54
C ASN A 298 -0.79 -24.81 -9.30
N ALA A 299 -2.07 -24.83 -9.67
CA ALA A 299 -2.73 -23.69 -10.30
C ALA A 299 -2.92 -22.54 -9.29
N GLU A 300 -3.02 -22.85 -8.01
CA GLU A 300 -3.26 -21.90 -6.92
C GLU A 300 -2.22 -22.07 -5.79
N GLU A 301 -1.95 -20.99 -5.10
CA GLU A 301 -1.09 -20.91 -3.91
C GLU A 301 -1.88 -20.26 -2.76
N LEU A 302 -1.40 -20.48 -1.53
CA LEU A 302 -1.96 -19.80 -0.36
C LEU A 302 -1.73 -18.29 -0.45
N ASP A 303 -2.77 -17.52 -0.16
CA ASP A 303 -2.62 -16.10 0.04
C ASP A 303 -2.37 -15.82 1.53
N PHE A 304 -1.27 -15.16 1.84
CA PHE A 304 -0.89 -14.80 3.20
C PHE A 304 -1.32 -13.38 3.58
N MET A 305 -1.73 -12.58 2.60
CA MET A 305 -1.96 -11.15 2.79
C MET A 305 -3.41 -10.74 2.54
N HIS A 306 -4.12 -11.42 1.64
CA HIS A 306 -5.48 -11.02 1.27
C HIS A 306 -6.49 -12.05 1.77
N PHE A 307 -7.45 -11.57 2.50
CA PHE A 307 -8.56 -12.35 3.05
C PHE A 307 -9.87 -12.06 2.30
N GLN A 308 -10.86 -12.91 2.53
CA GLN A 308 -12.22 -12.78 1.96
C GLN A 308 -13.00 -11.65 2.64
N GLY A 309 -14.22 -11.36 2.14
CA GLY A 309 -15.07 -10.30 2.65
C GLY A 309 -15.29 -10.34 4.17
N GLY A 310 -15.48 -11.52 4.76
CA GLY A 310 -15.59 -11.69 6.22
C GLY A 310 -14.35 -11.21 6.99
N GLY A 311 -13.15 -11.33 6.43
CA GLY A 311 -11.93 -10.79 7.02
C GLY A 311 -11.90 -9.26 7.00
N HIS A 312 -12.41 -8.64 5.93
CA HIS A 312 -12.58 -7.19 5.85
C HIS A 312 -13.59 -6.66 6.87
N GLU A 313 -14.68 -7.39 7.13
CA GLU A 313 -15.63 -7.05 8.19
C GLU A 313 -14.99 -7.10 9.58
N LEU A 314 -14.20 -8.15 9.87
CA LEU A 314 -13.46 -8.25 11.13
C LEU A 314 -12.46 -7.11 11.30
N LEU A 315 -11.71 -6.79 10.26
CA LEU A 315 -10.74 -5.68 10.28
C LEU A 315 -11.43 -4.34 10.53
N ALA A 316 -12.51 -4.03 9.80
CA ALA A 316 -13.26 -2.80 9.97
C ALA A 316 -13.81 -2.66 11.40
N ASN A 317 -14.43 -3.71 11.94
CA ASN A 317 -14.96 -3.73 13.29
C ASN A 317 -13.86 -3.57 14.36
N LYS A 318 -12.72 -4.23 14.18
CA LYS A 318 -11.58 -4.11 15.11
C LYS A 318 -11.01 -2.70 15.13
N ILE A 319 -10.80 -2.10 13.96
CA ILE A 319 -10.29 -0.73 13.85
C ILE A 319 -11.31 0.27 14.44
N TYR A 320 -12.59 0.10 14.15
CA TYR A 320 -13.66 0.90 14.76
C TYR A 320 -13.62 0.85 16.29
N SER A 321 -13.52 -0.35 16.86
CA SER A 321 -13.40 -0.56 18.31
C SER A 321 -12.17 0.15 18.89
N LEU A 322 -10.99 0.00 18.25
CA LEU A 322 -9.74 0.63 18.69
C LEU A 322 -9.80 2.17 18.66
N ILE A 323 -10.52 2.76 17.72
CA ILE A 323 -10.74 4.21 17.69
C ILE A 323 -11.60 4.64 18.89
N HIS A 324 -12.72 3.96 19.15
CA HIS A 324 -13.70 4.37 20.18
C HIS A 324 -13.31 3.99 21.60
N GLU A 325 -12.46 2.99 21.82
CA GLU A 325 -11.92 2.67 23.15
C GLU A 325 -11.12 3.84 23.70
N TYR A 326 -10.39 4.55 22.86
CA TYR A 326 -9.59 5.71 23.24
C TYR A 326 -10.44 6.94 23.63
N GLU A 327 -11.56 7.15 22.94
CA GLU A 327 -12.49 8.25 23.28
C GLU A 327 -13.13 8.07 24.68
N LYS A 328 -13.29 6.82 25.15
CA LYS A 328 -13.87 6.52 26.46
C LYS A 328 -12.90 6.69 27.61
N ASP A 329 -11.59 6.53 27.38
CA ASP A 329 -10.55 6.66 28.41
C ASP A 329 -10.21 8.12 28.76
N GLY A 330 -10.98 9.08 28.24
CA GLY A 330 -10.97 10.48 28.68
C GLY A 330 -9.87 11.34 28.12
N ASN A 331 -9.16 10.89 27.09
CA ASN A 331 -8.24 11.71 26.33
C ASN A 331 -8.95 12.48 25.20
N THR A 332 -10.03 13.18 25.54
CA THR A 332 -10.56 14.25 24.68
C THR A 332 -9.54 15.40 24.73
N LEU A 333 -8.84 15.59 23.61
CA LEU A 333 -8.07 16.80 23.33
C LEU A 333 -8.97 18.03 23.21
#